data_e9eef0786c7a7af4fd913653378892c6
#
_entry.id   e9eef0786c7a7af4fd913653378892c6
#
_cell.length_a   1.000
_cell.length_b   1.000
_cell.length_c   1.000
_cell.angle_alpha   90.00
_cell.angle_beta   90.00
_cell.angle_gamma   90.00
#
_symmetry.space_group_name_H-M   'P 1'
#
loop_
_entity.id
_entity.type
_entity.pdbx_description
1 polymer ?
#
loop_
_entity_poly.entity_id
_entity_poly.type
_entity_poly.pdbx_seq_one_letter_code
_entity_poly.pdbx_strand_id
1 'polypeptide(L)'
;ADIVDRNDIWVNTRNMVDIEFFKKLAQKYPKVNLVWQPDGVVNGIASINAFYRDCCDKDTIYMKLDDDVVWFEPELFEKMVKFRVDNPEYFLVSPLVINNALSTYLLQVHNKIKLDKYYMSICGERTICFDGWFAADLHDWFMEKYLIAGKYQELYVGKHPMGMARFSINCVLWFGNEMAEFKGEVPGDDEEFLSCIKPTQLGKANCFFKTDI
;
A
#
# COMPACT_ATOMS: atom_id res chain seq x y z
N ALA A 1 13.42 0.12 -16.88
CA ALA A 1 13.27 -1.33 -16.95
C ALA A 1 11.80 -1.67 -16.68
N ASP A 2 11.29 -2.64 -17.41
CA ASP A 2 9.90 -3.03 -17.32
C ASP A 2 9.77 -4.13 -16.26
N ILE A 3 9.78 -3.71 -14.99
CA ILE A 3 9.81 -4.61 -13.84
C ILE A 3 8.45 -5.24 -13.50
N VAL A 4 7.35 -4.67 -14.03
CA VAL A 4 6.01 -5.19 -13.79
C VAL A 4 5.66 -6.19 -14.89
N ASP A 5 5.51 -7.46 -14.54
CA ASP A 5 5.11 -8.50 -15.49
C ASP A 5 3.60 -8.49 -15.74
N ARG A 6 2.79 -8.24 -14.72
CA ARG A 6 1.34 -8.26 -14.77
C ARG A 6 0.74 -7.26 -13.79
N ASN A 7 -0.37 -6.66 -14.17
CA ASN A 7 -1.20 -5.81 -13.33
C ASN A 7 -2.61 -6.41 -13.24
N ASP A 8 -2.97 -6.91 -12.07
CA ASP A 8 -4.27 -7.51 -11.81
C ASP A 8 -5.21 -6.46 -11.23
N ILE A 9 -6.28 -6.12 -11.95
CA ILE A 9 -7.37 -5.32 -11.41
C ILE A 9 -8.34 -6.26 -10.71
N TRP A 10 -8.46 -6.13 -9.40
CA TRP A 10 -9.43 -6.88 -8.59
C TRP A 10 -10.83 -6.29 -8.77
N VAL A 11 -11.68 -6.99 -9.52
CA VAL A 11 -13.02 -6.52 -9.86
C VAL A 11 -13.96 -6.82 -8.70
N ASN A 12 -13.99 -5.91 -7.74
CA ASN A 12 -14.81 -5.98 -6.53
C ASN A 12 -15.97 -4.96 -6.55
N THR A 13 -16.58 -4.77 -7.72
CA THR A 13 -17.67 -3.81 -7.94
C THR A 13 -18.81 -4.44 -8.73
N ARG A 14 -20.03 -3.91 -8.54
CA ARG A 14 -21.21 -4.20 -9.36
C ARG A 14 -21.54 -3.05 -10.33
N ASN A 15 -20.79 -1.97 -10.26
CA ASN A 15 -21.01 -0.82 -11.13
C ASN A 15 -20.56 -1.16 -12.56
N MET A 16 -21.50 -1.19 -13.47
CA MET A 16 -21.23 -1.54 -14.88
C MET A 16 -20.34 -0.52 -15.58
N VAL A 17 -20.34 0.75 -15.14
CA VAL A 17 -19.48 1.79 -15.73
C VAL A 17 -18.02 1.48 -15.42
N ASP A 18 -17.71 1.11 -14.16
CA ASP A 18 -16.36 0.74 -13.75
C ASP A 18 -15.92 -0.55 -14.46
N ILE A 19 -16.80 -1.56 -14.52
CA ILE A 19 -16.50 -2.82 -15.17
C ILE A 19 -16.15 -2.60 -16.66
N GLU A 20 -16.94 -1.81 -17.38
CA GLU A 20 -16.65 -1.49 -18.78
C GLU A 20 -15.37 -0.66 -18.95
N PHE A 21 -15.06 0.22 -18.01
CA PHE A 21 -13.79 0.93 -17.99
C PHE A 21 -12.61 -0.06 -17.80
N PHE A 22 -12.68 -0.98 -16.85
CA PHE A 22 -11.64 -1.99 -16.61
C PHE A 22 -11.43 -2.90 -17.83
N LYS A 23 -12.53 -3.32 -18.48
CA LYS A 23 -12.42 -4.09 -19.76
C LYS A 23 -11.68 -3.33 -20.83
N LYS A 24 -11.92 -2.02 -20.98
CA LYS A 24 -11.20 -1.18 -21.94
C LYS A 24 -9.72 -1.06 -21.59
N LEU A 25 -9.38 -0.96 -20.29
CA LEU A 25 -7.98 -0.96 -19.86
C LEU A 25 -7.28 -2.27 -20.21
N ALA A 26 -7.90 -3.42 -19.92
CA ALA A 26 -7.35 -4.73 -20.24
C ALA A 26 -7.19 -4.95 -21.75
N GLN A 27 -8.10 -4.43 -22.56
CA GLN A 27 -7.96 -4.47 -24.02
C GLN A 27 -6.81 -3.58 -24.54
N LYS A 28 -6.58 -2.44 -23.89
CA LYS A 28 -5.58 -1.46 -24.29
C LYS A 28 -4.17 -1.82 -23.86
N TYR A 29 -4.03 -2.42 -22.68
CA TYR A 29 -2.75 -2.68 -22.05
C TYR A 29 -2.56 -4.18 -21.82
N PRO A 30 -1.66 -4.85 -22.56
CA PRO A 30 -1.52 -6.31 -22.52
C PRO A 30 -1.13 -6.91 -21.16
N LYS A 31 -0.55 -6.08 -20.29
CA LYS A 31 -0.19 -6.50 -18.93
C LYS A 31 -1.32 -6.37 -17.92
N VAL A 32 -2.42 -5.70 -18.28
CA VAL A 32 -3.59 -5.55 -17.40
C VAL A 32 -4.48 -6.77 -17.55
N ASN A 33 -4.75 -7.42 -16.42
CA ASN A 33 -5.64 -8.56 -16.32
C ASN A 33 -6.78 -8.25 -15.34
N LEU A 34 -7.98 -8.79 -15.61
CA LEU A 34 -9.12 -8.64 -14.71
C LEU A 34 -9.28 -9.91 -13.89
N VAL A 35 -9.16 -9.77 -12.58
CA VAL A 35 -9.43 -10.83 -11.62
C VAL A 35 -10.82 -10.58 -11.03
N TRP A 36 -11.76 -11.44 -11.37
CA TRP A 36 -13.10 -11.37 -10.85
C TRP A 36 -13.14 -11.91 -9.43
N GLN A 37 -14.08 -11.39 -8.64
CA GLN A 37 -14.24 -11.78 -7.23
C GLN A 37 -14.33 -13.32 -7.10
N PRO A 38 -13.35 -13.99 -6.45
CA PRO A 38 -13.23 -15.45 -6.48
C PRO A 38 -14.43 -16.19 -5.90
N ASP A 39 -15.06 -15.63 -4.87
CA ASP A 39 -16.22 -16.23 -4.23
C ASP A 39 -17.56 -15.81 -4.87
N GLY A 40 -17.53 -14.97 -5.91
CA GLY A 40 -18.71 -14.43 -6.59
C GLY A 40 -19.54 -13.46 -5.74
N VAL A 41 -19.07 -13.11 -4.55
CA VAL A 41 -19.77 -12.22 -3.62
C VAL A 41 -19.07 -10.87 -3.56
N VAL A 42 -19.70 -9.84 -4.13
CA VAL A 42 -19.21 -8.47 -4.06
C VAL A 42 -19.91 -7.74 -2.92
N ASN A 43 -19.15 -7.41 -1.87
CA ASN A 43 -19.65 -6.76 -0.66
C ASN A 43 -18.63 -5.72 -0.14
N GLY A 44 -18.12 -4.88 -1.01
CA GLY A 44 -17.13 -3.85 -0.67
C GLY A 44 -15.90 -4.43 0.04
N ILE A 45 -15.48 -3.79 1.11
CA ILE A 45 -14.29 -4.19 1.90
C ILE A 45 -14.40 -5.63 2.41
N ALA A 46 -15.60 -6.09 2.79
CA ALA A 46 -15.79 -7.43 3.36
C ALA A 46 -15.48 -8.58 2.40
N SER A 47 -15.42 -8.33 1.09
CA SER A 47 -15.12 -9.34 0.07
C SER A 47 -13.72 -9.26 -0.53
N ILE A 48 -12.92 -8.26 -0.15
CA ILE A 48 -11.59 -8.05 -0.73
C ILE A 48 -10.60 -9.17 -0.38
N ASN A 49 -10.75 -9.79 0.78
CA ASN A 49 -9.81 -10.79 1.30
C ASN A 49 -9.70 -12.05 0.41
N ALA A 50 -10.74 -12.35 -0.36
CA ALA A 50 -10.74 -13.50 -1.26
C ALA A 50 -9.63 -13.43 -2.33
N PHE A 51 -9.26 -12.23 -2.75
CA PHE A 51 -8.25 -12.02 -3.80
C PHE A 51 -6.82 -12.37 -3.35
N TYR A 52 -6.52 -12.30 -2.05
CA TYR A 52 -5.19 -12.63 -1.56
C TYR A 52 -4.81 -14.10 -1.81
N ARG A 53 -5.79 -14.99 -1.98
CA ARG A 53 -5.56 -16.41 -2.32
C ARG A 53 -4.88 -16.58 -3.66
N ASP A 54 -5.05 -15.63 -4.58
CA ASP A 54 -4.42 -15.64 -5.90
C ASP A 54 -2.99 -15.04 -5.87
N CYS A 55 -2.54 -14.54 -4.72
CA CYS A 55 -1.24 -13.89 -4.55
C CYS A 55 -0.21 -14.78 -3.83
N CYS A 56 -0.20 -16.07 -4.15
CA CYS A 56 0.56 -17.11 -3.46
C CYS A 56 1.61 -17.81 -4.34
N ASP A 57 1.90 -17.32 -5.53
CA ASP A 57 2.96 -17.87 -6.37
C ASP A 57 4.32 -17.62 -5.71
N LYS A 58 5.05 -18.71 -5.46
CA LYS A 58 6.28 -18.67 -4.65
C LYS A 58 7.43 -17.91 -5.30
N ASP A 59 7.42 -17.81 -6.61
CA ASP A 59 8.48 -17.17 -7.40
C ASP A 59 8.09 -15.73 -7.79
N THR A 60 7.02 -15.19 -7.20
CA THR A 60 6.47 -13.89 -7.53
C THR A 60 6.57 -12.92 -6.35
N ILE A 61 6.89 -11.67 -6.64
CA ILE A 61 6.77 -10.55 -5.73
C ILE A 61 5.47 -9.82 -6.06
N TYR A 62 4.62 -9.64 -5.07
CA TYR A 62 3.33 -8.98 -5.22
C TYR A 62 3.35 -7.57 -4.61
N MET A 63 2.67 -6.65 -5.28
CA MET A 63 2.41 -5.30 -4.76
C MET A 63 0.92 -5.04 -4.83
N LYS A 64 0.30 -4.70 -3.70
CA LYS A 64 -1.06 -4.16 -3.64
C LYS A 64 -0.99 -2.64 -3.73
N LEU A 65 -1.88 -2.08 -4.54
CA LEU A 65 -2.18 -0.65 -4.59
C LEU A 65 -3.67 -0.47 -4.39
N ASP A 66 -4.05 0.50 -3.57
CA ASP A 66 -5.45 0.92 -3.48
C ASP A 66 -5.84 1.73 -4.72
N ASP A 67 -7.12 1.77 -5.04
CA ASP A 67 -7.66 2.40 -6.25
C ASP A 67 -7.67 3.94 -6.21
N ASP A 68 -7.39 4.52 -5.05
CA ASP A 68 -7.27 5.96 -4.83
C ASP A 68 -5.82 6.49 -4.91
N VAL A 69 -4.85 5.65 -5.22
CA VAL A 69 -3.46 6.09 -5.45
C VAL A 69 -3.37 6.79 -6.80
N VAL A 70 -3.15 8.10 -6.78
CA VAL A 70 -3.15 8.96 -8.00
C VAL A 70 -1.76 9.32 -8.49
N TRP A 71 -0.73 9.16 -7.67
CA TRP A 71 0.66 9.41 -8.05
C TRP A 71 1.62 8.59 -7.20
N PHE A 72 2.73 8.19 -7.81
CA PHE A 72 3.90 7.64 -7.13
C PHE A 72 5.18 8.15 -7.79
N GLU A 73 6.26 8.17 -7.04
CA GLU A 73 7.54 8.65 -7.57
C GLU A 73 8.05 7.75 -8.71
N PRO A 74 8.77 8.32 -9.67
CA PRO A 74 9.48 7.51 -10.67
C PRO A 74 10.36 6.47 -10.00
N GLU A 75 10.42 5.26 -10.58
CA GLU A 75 11.23 4.13 -10.10
C GLU A 75 10.76 3.54 -8.74
N LEU A 76 9.58 3.91 -8.22
CA LEU A 76 9.08 3.36 -6.95
C LEU A 76 9.10 1.83 -6.94
N PHE A 77 8.63 1.22 -8.02
CA PHE A 77 8.49 -0.25 -8.09
C PHE A 77 9.86 -0.93 -8.05
N GLU A 78 10.82 -0.44 -8.83
CA GLU A 78 12.19 -0.95 -8.84
C GLU A 78 12.85 -0.81 -7.47
N LYS A 79 12.68 0.35 -6.83
CA LYS A 79 13.22 0.64 -5.51
C LYS A 79 12.59 -0.24 -4.44
N MET A 80 11.26 -0.42 -4.47
CA MET A 80 10.55 -1.29 -3.52
C MET A 80 10.98 -2.75 -3.66
N VAL A 81 11.04 -3.26 -4.89
CA VAL A 81 11.47 -4.64 -5.17
C VAL A 81 12.90 -4.84 -4.71
N LYS A 82 13.82 -3.93 -5.09
CA LYS A 82 15.22 -4.01 -4.64
C LYS A 82 15.32 -3.99 -3.12
N PHE A 83 14.65 -3.04 -2.47
CA PHE A 83 14.67 -2.95 -1.01
C PHE A 83 14.15 -4.24 -0.36
N ARG A 84 13.06 -4.82 -0.87
CA ARG A 84 12.49 -6.04 -0.31
C ARG A 84 13.40 -7.25 -0.48
N VAL A 85 14.08 -7.37 -1.62
CA VAL A 85 15.05 -8.44 -1.90
C VAL A 85 16.26 -8.31 -0.97
N ASP A 86 16.76 -7.09 -0.78
CA ASP A 86 17.92 -6.81 0.08
C ASP A 86 17.60 -6.91 1.58
N ASN A 87 16.31 -6.91 1.97
CA ASN A 87 15.86 -6.98 3.37
C ASN A 87 14.75 -8.06 3.53
N PRO A 88 15.11 -9.35 3.38
CA PRO A 88 14.14 -10.45 3.40
C PRO A 88 13.54 -10.73 4.79
N GLU A 89 14.04 -10.11 5.83
CA GLU A 89 13.56 -10.23 7.21
C GLU A 89 12.18 -9.59 7.43
N TYR A 90 11.77 -8.64 6.58
CA TYR A 90 10.46 -7.99 6.71
C TYR A 90 9.36 -8.82 6.05
N PHE A 91 8.14 -8.71 6.57
CA PHE A 91 6.95 -9.34 5.96
C PHE A 91 6.35 -8.42 4.88
N LEU A 92 5.89 -7.24 5.24
CA LEU A 92 5.45 -6.21 4.29
C LEU A 92 6.44 -5.05 4.23
N VAL A 93 6.58 -4.50 3.03
CA VAL A 93 7.28 -3.24 2.82
C VAL A 93 6.28 -2.23 2.23
N SER A 94 6.25 -1.03 2.81
CA SER A 94 5.38 0.08 2.36
C SER A 94 6.21 1.34 2.10
N PRO A 95 5.93 2.11 1.06
CA PRO A 95 6.52 3.44 0.90
C PRO A 95 5.86 4.45 1.86
N LEU A 96 6.37 5.67 1.88
CA LEU A 96 5.70 6.77 2.55
C LEU A 96 4.45 7.17 1.75
N VAL A 97 3.28 6.96 2.33
CA VAL A 97 1.99 7.31 1.71
C VAL A 97 1.48 8.62 2.33
N ILE A 98 1.33 9.67 1.53
CA ILE A 98 0.72 10.91 1.99
C ILE A 98 -0.72 10.63 2.40
N ASN A 99 -1.17 11.24 3.51
CA ASN A 99 -2.47 10.98 4.13
C ASN A 99 -2.62 9.58 4.77
N ASN A 100 -1.54 9.09 5.36
CA ASN A 100 -1.53 7.88 6.18
C ASN A 100 -1.06 8.27 7.59
N ALA A 101 -1.69 7.74 8.63
CA ALA A 101 -1.40 8.11 10.02
C ALA A 101 0.07 7.91 10.41
N LEU A 102 0.65 6.76 10.06
CA LEU A 102 2.04 6.48 10.36
C LEU A 102 2.99 7.36 9.54
N SER A 103 2.70 7.61 8.28
CA SER A 103 3.48 8.53 7.45
C SER A 103 3.44 9.96 7.99
N THR A 104 2.26 10.45 8.40
CA THR A 104 2.13 11.77 9.02
C THR A 104 2.93 11.88 10.31
N TYR A 105 2.90 10.83 11.14
CA TYR A 105 3.73 10.74 12.34
C TYR A 105 5.22 10.81 12.00
N LEU A 106 5.71 10.02 11.03
CA LEU A 106 7.10 10.01 10.62
C LEU A 106 7.55 11.36 10.07
N LEU A 107 6.72 12.00 9.26
CA LEU A 107 7.00 13.35 8.74
C LEU A 107 7.17 14.38 9.87
N GLN A 108 6.35 14.30 10.94
CA GLN A 108 6.49 15.16 12.10
C GLN A 108 7.78 14.88 12.89
N VAL A 109 8.04 13.61 13.21
CA VAL A 109 9.24 13.21 13.96
C VAL A 109 10.53 13.64 13.26
N HIS A 110 10.53 13.58 11.93
CA HIS A 110 11.66 13.99 11.11
C HIS A 110 11.64 15.49 10.72
N ASN A 111 10.76 16.30 11.33
CA ASN A 111 10.59 17.73 11.07
C ASN A 111 10.36 18.08 9.59
N LYS A 112 9.72 17.20 8.83
CA LYS A 112 9.36 17.41 7.42
C LYS A 112 8.05 18.19 7.27
N ILE A 113 7.14 18.04 8.24
CA ILE A 113 5.89 18.79 8.31
C ILE A 113 5.71 19.39 9.72
N LYS A 114 5.15 20.60 9.78
CA LYS A 114 4.75 21.24 11.02
C LYS A 114 3.23 21.40 11.01
N LEU A 115 2.56 20.75 11.93
CA LEU A 115 1.10 20.76 12.11
C LEU A 115 0.75 21.53 13.39
N ASP A 116 -0.53 21.83 13.58
CA ASP A 116 -1.07 22.55 14.74
C ASP A 116 -0.90 21.78 16.04
N LYS A 117 -0.95 20.46 15.97
CA LYS A 117 -0.72 19.53 17.08
C LYS A 117 0.12 18.35 16.61
N TYR A 118 0.57 17.56 17.56
CA TYR A 118 1.29 16.31 17.28
C TYR A 118 0.31 15.16 17.06
N TYR A 119 0.35 14.56 15.90
CA TYR A 119 -0.46 13.40 15.55
C TYR A 119 0.31 12.12 15.85
N MET A 120 -0.35 11.15 16.46
CA MET A 120 0.22 9.87 16.83
C MET A 120 0.24 8.92 15.62
N SER A 121 1.10 7.89 15.70
CA SER A 121 1.20 6.86 14.67
C SER A 121 0.06 5.84 14.68
N ILE A 122 -0.97 6.06 15.50
CA ILE A 122 -2.05 5.11 15.71
C ILE A 122 -2.99 5.15 14.51
N CYS A 123 -3.18 4.01 13.85
CA CYS A 123 -4.24 3.83 12.87
C CYS A 123 -5.60 4.07 13.55
N GLY A 124 -6.45 4.87 12.93
CA GLY A 124 -7.71 5.31 13.54
C GLY A 124 -7.59 6.60 14.36
N GLU A 125 -6.46 7.31 14.30
CA GLU A 125 -6.42 8.70 14.72
C GLU A 125 -7.46 9.48 13.91
N ARG A 126 -8.46 10.05 14.61
CA ARG A 126 -9.69 10.54 13.96
C ARG A 126 -9.45 11.60 12.90
N THR A 127 -8.55 12.53 13.14
CA THR A 127 -8.28 13.60 12.18
C THR A 127 -7.72 13.05 10.87
N ILE A 128 -6.76 12.12 10.95
CA ILE A 128 -6.11 11.57 9.76
C ILE A 128 -7.03 10.61 9.00
N CYS A 129 -7.81 9.79 9.73
CA CYS A 129 -8.60 8.73 9.10
C CYS A 129 -10.01 9.16 8.70
N PHE A 130 -10.56 10.22 9.30
CA PHE A 130 -11.98 10.56 9.14
C PHE A 130 -12.23 12.03 8.80
N ASP A 131 -11.21 12.87 8.73
CA ASP A 131 -11.33 14.27 8.35
C ASP A 131 -10.88 14.47 6.90
N GLY A 132 -11.83 14.51 6.00
CA GLY A 132 -11.56 14.69 4.56
C GLY A 132 -10.93 16.05 4.23
N TRP A 133 -11.19 17.10 5.01
CA TRP A 133 -10.55 18.40 4.82
C TRP A 133 -9.08 18.35 5.21
N PHE A 134 -8.74 17.71 6.32
CA PHE A 134 -7.36 17.52 6.71
C PHE A 134 -6.61 16.67 5.67
N ALA A 135 -7.25 15.64 5.12
CA ALA A 135 -6.68 14.86 4.03
C ALA A 135 -6.41 15.71 2.78
N ALA A 136 -7.36 16.56 2.40
CA ALA A 136 -7.20 17.49 1.27
C ALA A 136 -6.03 18.46 1.52
N ASP A 137 -5.97 19.08 2.71
CA ASP A 137 -4.88 20.00 3.09
C ASP A 137 -3.50 19.32 3.03
N LEU A 138 -3.38 18.04 3.44
CA LEU A 138 -2.14 17.28 3.30
C LEU A 138 -1.76 17.04 1.84
N HIS A 139 -2.72 16.73 0.99
CA HIS A 139 -2.47 16.55 -0.44
C HIS A 139 -2.07 17.88 -1.10
N ASP A 140 -2.76 18.97 -0.82
CA ASP A 140 -2.42 20.30 -1.34
C ASP A 140 -1.02 20.71 -0.87
N TRP A 141 -0.70 20.51 0.42
CA TRP A 141 0.64 20.74 0.95
C TRP A 141 1.71 19.94 0.19
N PHE A 142 1.45 18.66 -0.08
CA PHE A 142 2.39 17.82 -0.82
C PHE A 142 2.51 18.26 -2.28
N MET A 143 1.39 18.49 -2.95
CA MET A 143 1.35 18.90 -4.35
C MET A 143 2.09 20.21 -4.57
N GLU A 144 1.79 21.24 -3.79
CA GLU A 144 2.33 22.59 -3.97
C GLU A 144 3.81 22.68 -3.59
N LYS A 145 4.18 22.15 -2.43
CA LYS A 145 5.53 22.33 -1.89
C LYS A 145 6.55 21.35 -2.42
N TYR A 146 6.13 20.16 -2.78
CA TYR A 146 7.06 19.08 -3.10
C TYR A 146 6.91 18.53 -4.51
N LEU A 147 5.70 18.16 -4.93
CA LEU A 147 5.53 17.51 -6.22
C LEU A 147 5.76 18.51 -7.37
N ILE A 148 5.04 19.63 -7.41
CA ILE A 148 5.17 20.65 -8.45
C ILE A 148 6.56 21.27 -8.43
N ALA A 149 7.15 21.43 -7.25
CA ALA A 149 8.50 21.94 -7.10
C ALA A 149 9.61 20.92 -7.43
N GLY A 150 9.28 19.66 -7.68
CA GLY A 150 10.25 18.59 -7.93
C GLY A 150 11.11 18.23 -6.71
N LYS A 151 10.60 18.44 -5.49
CA LYS A 151 11.33 18.30 -4.22
C LYS A 151 10.83 17.18 -3.33
N TYR A 152 10.05 16.24 -3.86
CA TYR A 152 9.44 15.16 -3.06
C TYR A 152 10.49 14.32 -2.31
N GLN A 153 11.72 14.21 -2.81
CA GLN A 153 12.81 13.51 -2.13
C GLN A 153 13.20 14.16 -0.78
N GLU A 154 12.89 15.45 -0.57
CA GLU A 154 13.12 16.08 0.73
C GLU A 154 12.25 15.49 1.85
N LEU A 155 11.19 14.75 1.49
CA LEU A 155 10.31 14.07 2.44
C LEU A 155 10.82 12.71 2.92
N TYR A 156 11.90 12.21 2.37
CA TYR A 156 12.43 10.91 2.75
C TYR A 156 12.82 10.87 4.23
N VAL A 157 12.33 9.84 4.93
CA VAL A 157 12.50 9.68 6.38
C VAL A 157 13.38 8.50 6.78
N GLY A 158 13.90 7.77 5.79
CA GLY A 158 14.71 6.60 6.01
C GLY A 158 13.93 5.31 6.29
N LYS A 159 14.65 4.22 6.46
CA LYS A 159 14.12 2.91 6.82
C LYS A 159 13.52 2.96 8.24
N HIS A 160 12.28 2.56 8.38
CA HIS A 160 11.57 2.53 9.64
C HIS A 160 10.91 1.16 9.86
N PRO A 161 11.58 0.25 10.58
CA PRO A 161 10.98 -1.02 10.97
C PRO A 161 9.78 -0.77 11.89
N MET A 162 8.67 -1.45 11.60
CA MET A 162 7.46 -1.37 12.39
C MET A 162 7.28 -2.66 13.17
N GLY A 163 7.07 -2.52 14.47
CA GLY A 163 6.67 -3.61 15.32
C GLY A 163 5.19 -3.97 15.11
N MET A 164 4.48 -4.20 16.20
CA MET A 164 3.04 -4.54 16.21
C MET A 164 2.15 -3.31 16.01
N ALA A 165 2.47 -2.46 15.05
CA ALA A 165 1.69 -1.27 14.75
C ALA A 165 0.80 -1.50 13.54
N ARG A 166 -0.51 -1.33 13.72
CA ARG A 166 -1.45 -1.26 12.59
C ARG A 166 -1.16 -0.02 11.75
N PHE A 167 -1.12 -0.18 10.45
CA PHE A 167 -0.98 0.91 9.49
C PHE A 167 -1.80 0.61 8.24
N SER A 168 -2.20 1.65 7.53
CA SER A 168 -2.98 1.53 6.30
C SER A 168 -2.14 0.92 5.18
N ILE A 169 -2.68 -0.12 4.55
CA ILE A 169 -2.02 -0.93 3.51
C ILE A 169 -2.30 -0.44 2.10
N ASN A 170 -2.36 0.88 1.90
CA ASN A 170 -2.64 1.53 0.60
C ASN A 170 -1.65 1.14 -0.50
N CYS A 171 -0.38 0.92 -0.12
CA CYS A 171 0.67 0.44 -1.01
C CYS A 171 1.61 -0.46 -0.22
N VAL A 172 1.56 -1.76 -0.48
CA VAL A 172 2.39 -2.75 0.22
C VAL A 172 2.90 -3.82 -0.74
N LEU A 173 4.10 -4.33 -0.43
CA LEU A 173 4.78 -5.33 -1.22
C LEU A 173 5.21 -6.50 -0.34
N TRP A 174 5.06 -7.73 -0.85
CA TRP A 174 5.43 -8.98 -0.16
C TRP A 174 5.97 -10.04 -1.13
N PHE A 175 6.59 -11.08 -0.58
CA PHE A 175 6.93 -12.27 -1.34
C PHE A 175 5.77 -13.26 -1.36
N GLY A 176 5.42 -13.80 -2.52
CA GLY A 176 4.33 -14.76 -2.67
C GLY A 176 4.53 -16.06 -1.89
N ASN A 177 5.78 -16.51 -1.69
CA ASN A 177 6.07 -17.68 -0.86
C ASN A 177 5.63 -17.48 0.59
N GLU A 178 5.71 -16.26 1.14
CA GLU A 178 5.24 -15.97 2.51
C GLU A 178 3.72 -15.99 2.60
N MET A 179 3.03 -15.47 1.59
CA MET A 179 1.58 -15.56 1.51
C MET A 179 1.12 -17.01 1.31
N ALA A 180 1.88 -17.81 0.57
CA ALA A 180 1.61 -19.22 0.33
C ALA A 180 1.66 -20.07 1.62
N GLU A 181 2.43 -19.68 2.64
CA GLU A 181 2.51 -20.39 3.92
C GLU A 181 1.15 -20.49 4.63
N PHE A 182 0.27 -19.53 4.42
CA PHE A 182 -1.10 -19.50 4.92
C PHE A 182 -2.15 -19.45 3.81
N LYS A 183 -1.78 -19.84 2.57
CA LYS A 183 -2.65 -19.99 1.40
C LYS A 183 -3.41 -18.71 1.02
N GLY A 184 -2.88 -17.54 1.37
CA GLY A 184 -3.57 -16.27 1.18
C GLY A 184 -4.84 -16.11 2.01
N GLU A 185 -5.02 -16.92 3.05
CA GLU A 185 -6.17 -16.79 3.97
C GLU A 185 -6.01 -15.58 4.87
N VAL A 186 -6.77 -14.54 4.59
CA VAL A 186 -6.77 -13.27 5.32
C VAL A 186 -8.12 -13.11 6.02
N PRO A 187 -8.27 -13.54 7.27
CA PRO A 187 -9.51 -13.44 8.01
C PRO A 187 -9.75 -12.04 8.56
N GLY A 188 -11.00 -11.61 8.59
CA GLY A 188 -11.42 -10.36 9.23
C GLY A 188 -11.00 -9.12 8.44
N ASP A 189 -10.43 -8.15 9.14
CA ASP A 189 -9.91 -6.91 8.56
C ASP A 189 -8.51 -7.16 8.00
N ASP A 190 -8.32 -6.97 6.70
CA ASP A 190 -7.06 -7.26 6.02
C ASP A 190 -5.93 -6.34 6.48
N GLU A 191 -6.24 -5.10 6.76
CA GLU A 191 -5.26 -4.14 7.28
C GLU A 191 -4.73 -4.60 8.66
N GLU A 192 -5.60 -4.96 9.59
CA GLU A 192 -5.20 -5.46 10.90
C GLU A 192 -4.45 -6.80 10.78
N PHE A 193 -4.97 -7.71 9.97
CA PHE A 193 -4.37 -9.02 9.82
C PHE A 193 -2.96 -8.95 9.23
N LEU A 194 -2.78 -8.22 8.14
CA LEU A 194 -1.51 -8.16 7.41
C LEU A 194 -0.50 -7.21 8.10
N SER A 195 -0.97 -6.16 8.78
CA SER A 195 -0.06 -5.22 9.44
C SER A 195 0.36 -5.63 10.85
N CYS A 196 -0.51 -6.32 11.61
CA CYS A 196 -0.27 -6.66 13.01
C CYS A 196 -0.23 -8.17 13.27
N ILE A 197 -1.32 -8.88 12.92
CA ILE A 197 -1.51 -10.26 13.38
C ILE A 197 -0.52 -11.20 12.71
N LYS A 198 -0.48 -11.19 11.38
CA LYS A 198 0.34 -12.14 10.62
C LYS A 198 1.84 -11.95 10.82
N PRO A 199 2.40 -10.74 10.73
CA PRO A 199 3.82 -10.55 11.00
C PRO A 199 4.21 -10.97 12.41
N THR A 200 3.35 -10.73 13.42
CA THR A 200 3.57 -11.21 14.79
C THR A 200 3.63 -12.74 14.86
N GLN A 201 2.72 -13.45 14.18
CA GLN A 201 2.74 -14.91 14.11
C GLN A 201 3.99 -15.45 13.42
N LEU A 202 4.50 -14.74 12.44
CA LEU A 202 5.72 -15.12 11.69
C LEU A 202 7.02 -14.70 12.41
N GLY A 203 6.93 -13.95 13.50
CA GLY A 203 8.10 -13.37 14.17
C GLY A 203 8.84 -12.36 13.28
N LYS A 204 8.14 -11.72 12.34
CA LYS A 204 8.67 -10.72 11.42
C LYS A 204 8.16 -9.33 11.76
N ALA A 205 8.88 -8.30 11.31
CA ALA A 205 8.40 -6.93 11.31
C ALA A 205 7.93 -6.53 9.91
N ASN A 206 7.12 -5.50 9.82
CA ASN A 206 6.90 -4.74 8.59
C ASN A 206 7.90 -3.58 8.52
N CYS A 207 8.05 -2.96 7.36
CA CYS A 207 8.96 -1.84 7.21
C CYS A 207 8.38 -0.76 6.29
N PHE A 208 8.38 0.48 6.78
CA PHE A 208 8.36 1.62 5.89
C PHE A 208 9.77 1.83 5.34
N PHE A 209 9.88 1.91 4.05
CA PHE A 209 11.19 2.07 3.44
C PHE A 209 11.36 3.47 2.85
N LYS A 210 12.58 3.88 2.83
CA LYS A 210 13.03 5.08 2.17
C LYS A 210 13.34 4.81 0.70
N THR A 211 13.20 5.82 -0.12
CA THR A 211 13.55 5.79 -1.53
C THR A 211 14.94 6.35 -1.87
N ASP A 212 15.86 6.44 -0.92
CA ASP A 212 17.27 6.72 -1.22
C ASP A 212 18.04 5.41 -1.31
N ILE A 213 18.27 4.94 -2.47
CA ILE A 213 19.36 4.05 -2.83
C ILE A 213 20.04 4.60 -4.07
#